data_6cd25d029ed8ca1fe4ca99a3080e19d4
#
_entry.id   6cd25d029ed8ca1fe4ca99a3080e19d4
#
_cell.length_a   1.000
_cell.length_b   1.000
_cell.length_c   1.000
_cell.angle_alpha   90.00
_cell.angle_beta   90.00
_cell.angle_gamma   90.00
#
_symmetry.space_group_name_H-M   'P 1'
#
loop_
_entity.id
_entity.type
_entity.pdbx_description
1 polymer ?
#
loop_
_entity_poly.entity_id
_entity_poly.type
_entity_poly.pdbx_seq_one_letter_code
_entity_poly.pdbx_strand_id
1 'polypeptide(L)'
;MCYAFTQKVEAATLMREILSGDRKVVNRIDDKNQKKENVSPTNFILTVQKQQEKHLIDSTYWGIKFSDKSPLIANTRVETIKEKLYWRGLFDKSRYLISMTGFYEWKKEGNKKVRYKIFLPQENLFFAAALETIDKDKKESVSIITTTPNKFMKSIHNRIPVLLRMQEGIDYLTDSIEINLKRCKPLEDDIKMEMIPDDKRIKDI
;
A
#
# COMPACT_ATOMS: atom_id res chain seq x y z
N MET A 1 7.88 8.20 -5.01
CA MET A 1 7.36 6.83 -4.71
C MET A 1 7.10 6.74 -3.22
N CYS A 2 6.00 6.14 -2.82
CA CYS A 2 5.63 6.01 -1.41
C CYS A 2 6.71 5.24 -0.63
N TYR A 3 7.42 5.91 0.25
CA TYR A 3 8.42 5.32 1.14
C TYR A 3 8.07 5.51 2.62
N ALA A 4 6.89 6.01 2.91
CA ALA A 4 6.34 6.02 4.26
C ALA A 4 4.84 6.23 4.23
N PHE A 5 4.15 5.63 5.19
CA PHE A 5 2.72 5.80 5.39
C PHE A 5 2.34 5.72 6.87
N THR A 6 1.11 6.06 7.17
CA THR A 6 0.53 5.95 8.51
C THR A 6 -0.41 4.76 8.56
N GLN A 7 -0.21 3.87 9.52
CA GLN A 7 -1.07 2.75 9.81
C GLN A 7 -1.46 2.77 11.28
N LYS A 8 -2.74 2.76 11.58
CA LYS A 8 -3.24 2.76 12.96
C LYS A 8 -3.54 1.33 13.43
N VAL A 9 -3.31 1.03 14.70
CA VAL A 9 -3.64 -0.28 15.29
C VAL A 9 -5.14 -0.54 15.26
N GLU A 10 -5.95 0.50 15.44
CA GLU A 10 -7.41 0.44 15.30
C GLU A 10 -7.84 0.00 13.90
N ALA A 11 -6.97 0.13 12.89
CA ALA A 11 -7.21 -0.40 11.56
C ALA A 11 -7.41 -1.92 11.55
N ALA A 12 -6.72 -2.67 12.41
CA ALA A 12 -6.91 -4.11 12.53
C ALA A 12 -8.31 -4.43 13.09
N THR A 13 -8.78 -3.67 14.08
CA THR A 13 -10.11 -3.83 14.65
C THR A 13 -11.18 -3.46 13.65
N LEU A 14 -11.02 -2.30 12.98
CA LEU A 14 -11.93 -1.85 11.93
C LEU A 14 -12.00 -2.84 10.77
N MET A 15 -10.86 -3.38 10.34
CA MET A 15 -10.82 -4.41 9.30
C MET A 15 -11.52 -5.71 9.74
N ARG A 16 -11.37 -6.11 11.01
CA ARG A 16 -12.12 -7.27 11.55
C ARG A 16 -13.63 -7.03 11.49
N GLU A 17 -14.09 -5.88 11.93
CA GLU A 17 -15.52 -5.52 11.92
C GLU A 17 -16.08 -5.53 10.48
N ILE A 18 -15.36 -4.92 9.55
CA ILE A 18 -15.79 -4.81 8.14
C ILE A 18 -15.74 -6.17 7.44
N LEU A 19 -14.72 -6.97 7.70
CA LEU A 19 -14.56 -8.29 7.08
C LEU A 19 -15.34 -9.39 7.80
N SER A 20 -15.87 -9.14 9.01
CA SER A 20 -16.52 -10.14 9.85
C SER A 20 -17.96 -10.49 9.44
N GLY A 21 -18.57 -9.83 8.44
CA GLY A 21 -19.89 -10.19 7.94
C GLY A 21 -20.00 -11.73 7.77
N ASP A 22 -20.31 -12.22 6.58
CA ASP A 22 -20.34 -13.67 6.27
C ASP A 22 -18.96 -14.30 6.01
N ARG A 23 -17.85 -13.65 6.38
CA ARG A 23 -16.48 -14.03 6.03
C ARG A 23 -15.68 -14.44 7.27
N LYS A 24 -14.96 -15.55 7.16
CA LYS A 24 -14.03 -15.99 8.20
C LYS A 24 -12.78 -15.11 8.19
N VAL A 25 -12.58 -14.31 9.24
CA VAL A 25 -11.37 -13.50 9.44
C VAL A 25 -10.45 -14.23 10.40
N VAL A 26 -9.20 -14.43 9.99
CA VAL A 26 -8.13 -14.97 10.84
C VAL A 26 -7.13 -13.86 11.10
N ASN A 27 -6.91 -13.56 12.37
CA ASN A 27 -5.93 -12.57 12.80
C ASN A 27 -4.66 -13.27 13.29
N ARG A 28 -3.52 -12.96 12.68
CA ARG A 28 -2.18 -13.47 13.04
C ARG A 28 -1.25 -12.37 13.54
N ILE A 29 -1.80 -11.29 14.09
CA ILE A 29 -1.02 -10.13 14.49
C ILE A 29 -0.47 -10.32 15.89
N ASP A 30 0.83 -10.09 16.06
CA ASP A 30 1.45 -9.79 17.33
C ASP A 30 1.42 -8.27 17.55
N ASP A 31 0.59 -7.81 18.46
CA ASP A 31 0.37 -6.37 18.74
C ASP A 31 1.64 -5.62 19.19
N LYS A 32 2.69 -6.33 19.58
CA LYS A 32 3.92 -5.74 20.12
C LYS A 32 4.83 -5.10 19.06
N ASN A 33 4.69 -5.46 17.78
CA ASN A 33 5.60 -5.04 16.72
C ASN A 33 5.04 -3.99 15.73
N GLN A 34 3.86 -3.42 15.98
CA GLN A 34 3.22 -2.50 15.05
C GLN A 34 3.64 -1.05 15.31
N LYS A 35 4.42 -0.48 14.40
CA LYS A 35 4.63 0.98 14.34
C LYS A 35 3.38 1.65 13.80
N LYS A 36 2.88 2.63 14.54
CA LYS A 36 1.62 3.34 14.28
C LYS A 36 1.76 4.49 13.28
N GLU A 37 2.94 5.12 13.21
CA GLU A 37 3.22 6.29 12.35
C GLU A 37 4.59 6.17 11.70
N ASN A 38 4.76 6.80 10.53
CA ASN A 38 6.02 6.77 9.78
C ASN A 38 6.54 5.35 9.47
N VAL A 39 5.63 4.48 9.09
CA VAL A 39 6.01 3.14 8.62
C VAL A 39 6.80 3.29 7.31
N SER A 40 7.98 2.71 7.24
CA SER A 40 8.92 2.78 6.12
C SER A 40 9.29 1.37 5.61
N PRO A 41 9.83 1.22 4.41
CA PRO A 41 10.38 -0.05 3.96
C PRO A 41 11.30 -0.68 5.00
N THR A 42 11.37 -2.00 5.04
CA THR A 42 12.04 -2.83 6.05
C THR A 42 11.31 -2.97 7.38
N ASN A 43 10.11 -2.40 7.52
CA ASN A 43 9.24 -2.68 8.66
C ASN A 43 8.24 -3.81 8.35
N PHE A 44 7.79 -4.48 9.40
CA PHE A 44 6.58 -5.30 9.34
C PHE A 44 5.36 -4.39 9.38
N ILE A 45 4.41 -4.68 8.50
CA ILE A 45 3.22 -3.86 8.27
C ILE A 45 1.97 -4.73 8.25
N LEU A 46 0.85 -4.14 8.64
CA LEU A 46 -0.44 -4.78 8.63
C LEU A 46 -0.93 -4.96 7.20
N THR A 47 -1.21 -6.20 6.83
CA THR A 47 -1.69 -6.59 5.51
C THR A 47 -2.95 -7.43 5.59
N VAL A 48 -3.71 -7.44 4.50
CA VAL A 48 -4.86 -8.34 4.31
C VAL A 48 -4.66 -9.11 3.03
N GLN A 49 -4.92 -10.41 3.07
CA GLN A 49 -4.97 -11.28 1.91
C GLN A 49 -6.21 -12.17 1.93
N LYS A 50 -6.61 -12.71 0.79
CA LYS A 50 -7.60 -13.78 0.72
C LYS A 50 -6.90 -15.11 0.57
N GLN A 51 -7.25 -16.05 1.44
CA GLN A 51 -6.79 -17.43 1.36
C GLN A 51 -8.02 -18.35 1.44
N GLN A 52 -8.35 -19.00 0.32
CA GLN A 52 -9.60 -19.75 0.19
C GLN A 52 -10.81 -18.84 0.50
N GLU A 53 -11.69 -19.26 1.42
CA GLU A 53 -12.88 -18.52 1.86
C GLU A 53 -12.63 -17.60 3.08
N LYS A 54 -11.36 -17.33 3.41
CA LYS A 54 -10.97 -16.54 4.57
C LYS A 54 -10.18 -15.30 4.17
N HIS A 55 -10.40 -14.21 4.91
CA HIS A 55 -9.49 -13.07 4.90
C HIS A 55 -8.50 -13.21 6.06
N LEU A 56 -7.22 -13.16 5.74
CA LEU A 56 -6.16 -13.19 6.73
C LEU A 56 -5.66 -11.77 6.95
N ILE A 57 -5.68 -11.34 8.21
CA ILE A 57 -5.01 -10.10 8.64
C ILE A 57 -3.69 -10.54 9.26
N ASP A 58 -2.59 -10.10 8.70
CA ASP A 58 -1.25 -10.55 9.08
C ASP A 58 -0.26 -9.39 9.12
N SER A 59 0.92 -9.66 9.66
CA SER A 59 2.05 -8.75 9.72
C SER A 59 3.11 -9.22 8.72
N THR A 60 3.26 -8.50 7.60
CA THR A 60 4.12 -8.89 6.49
C THR A 60 5.26 -7.87 6.31
N TYR A 61 6.43 -8.32 5.91
CA TYR A 61 7.60 -7.46 5.70
C TYR A 61 7.45 -6.60 4.44
N TRP A 62 7.69 -5.30 4.57
CA TRP A 62 7.60 -4.38 3.43
C TRP A 62 8.93 -4.19 2.75
N GLY A 63 9.03 -4.72 1.54
CA GLY A 63 10.20 -4.63 0.68
C GLY A 63 10.75 -6.00 0.29
N ILE A 64 10.69 -6.29 -1.00
CA ILE A 64 11.15 -7.55 -1.59
C ILE A 64 12.64 -7.45 -1.90
N LYS A 65 13.41 -8.44 -1.52
CA LYS A 65 14.84 -8.53 -1.85
C LYS A 65 15.15 -9.91 -2.45
N PHE A 66 15.51 -9.94 -3.73
CA PHE A 66 15.79 -11.20 -4.44
C PHE A 66 17.21 -11.75 -4.21
N SER A 67 18.17 -10.88 -3.90
CA SER A 67 19.56 -11.25 -3.59
C SER A 67 20.22 -10.14 -2.76
N ASP A 68 21.40 -10.40 -2.20
CA ASP A 68 22.15 -9.38 -1.45
C ASP A 68 22.55 -8.20 -2.32
N LYS A 69 22.77 -8.43 -3.60
CA LYS A 69 23.16 -7.40 -4.59
C LYS A 69 21.96 -6.68 -5.21
N SER A 70 20.74 -7.22 -5.09
CA SER A 70 19.56 -6.56 -5.67
C SER A 70 19.09 -5.39 -4.79
N PRO A 71 18.54 -4.33 -5.39
CA PRO A 71 17.90 -3.26 -4.63
C PRO A 71 16.66 -3.80 -3.89
N LEU A 72 16.30 -3.16 -2.78
CA LEU A 72 15.04 -3.40 -2.10
C LEU A 72 13.88 -2.87 -2.94
N ILE A 73 12.90 -3.73 -3.25
CA ILE A 73 11.72 -3.38 -4.04
C ILE A 73 10.55 -3.12 -3.10
N ALA A 74 10.49 -1.90 -2.58
CA ALA A 74 9.36 -1.45 -1.76
C ALA A 74 8.12 -1.12 -2.58
N ASN A 75 8.29 -0.76 -3.87
CA ASN A 75 7.21 -0.37 -4.77
C ASN A 75 7.39 -1.04 -6.13
N THR A 76 6.30 -1.61 -6.65
CA THR A 76 6.23 -2.20 -7.99
C THR A 76 5.32 -1.35 -8.88
N ARG A 77 5.76 -1.03 -10.08
CA ARG A 77 4.94 -0.25 -11.02
C ARG A 77 3.91 -1.13 -11.70
N VAL A 78 2.68 -0.64 -11.88
CA VAL A 78 1.63 -1.37 -12.60
C VAL A 78 2.06 -1.72 -14.04
N GLU A 79 2.85 -0.87 -14.68
CA GLU A 79 3.42 -1.11 -16.00
C GLU A 79 4.33 -2.35 -16.00
N THR A 80 5.15 -2.51 -14.96
CA THR A 80 6.01 -3.69 -14.79
C THR A 80 5.17 -4.97 -14.64
N ILE A 81 4.04 -4.89 -13.93
CA ILE A 81 3.11 -6.04 -13.79
C ILE A 81 2.51 -6.42 -15.15
N LYS A 82 2.19 -5.42 -15.98
CA LYS A 82 1.63 -5.67 -17.32
C LYS A 82 2.64 -6.27 -18.29
N GLU A 83 3.91 -5.88 -18.20
CA GLU A 83 4.95 -6.22 -19.17
C GLU A 83 5.77 -7.46 -18.79
N LYS A 84 5.95 -7.75 -17.50
CA LYS A 84 6.85 -8.81 -17.01
C LYS A 84 6.06 -10.00 -16.50
N LEU A 85 6.22 -11.16 -17.13
CA LEU A 85 5.49 -12.40 -16.80
C LEU A 85 5.63 -12.80 -15.33
N TYR A 86 6.81 -12.66 -14.74
CA TYR A 86 7.03 -12.94 -13.32
C TYR A 86 6.11 -12.10 -12.41
N TRP A 87 6.10 -10.77 -12.61
CA TRP A 87 5.28 -9.85 -11.83
C TRP A 87 3.79 -10.04 -12.08
N ARG A 88 3.42 -10.37 -13.31
CA ARG A 88 2.04 -10.69 -13.68
C ARG A 88 1.57 -11.96 -12.95
N GLY A 89 2.43 -13.00 -12.88
CA GLY A 89 2.15 -14.23 -12.14
C GLY A 89 1.97 -14.01 -10.64
N LEU A 90 2.80 -13.14 -10.02
CA LEU A 90 2.62 -12.75 -8.62
C LEU A 90 1.30 -11.98 -8.43
N PHE A 91 1.02 -11.01 -9.31
CA PHE A 91 -0.22 -10.23 -9.24
C PHE A 91 -1.48 -11.09 -9.39
N ASP A 92 -1.42 -12.18 -10.14
CA ASP A 92 -2.52 -13.13 -10.28
C ASP A 92 -2.75 -13.94 -8.99
N LYS A 93 -1.68 -14.38 -8.33
CA LYS A 93 -1.73 -15.38 -7.26
C LYS A 93 -1.59 -14.81 -5.85
N SER A 94 -0.94 -13.68 -5.68
CA SER A 94 -0.45 -13.17 -4.39
C SER A 94 -0.78 -11.69 -4.19
N ARG A 95 -2.08 -11.35 -4.31
CA ARG A 95 -2.56 -9.99 -4.05
C ARG A 95 -2.75 -9.74 -2.57
N TYR A 96 -2.30 -8.59 -2.13
CA TYR A 96 -2.38 -8.11 -0.76
C TYR A 96 -2.93 -6.69 -0.70
N LEU A 97 -3.53 -6.35 0.42
CA LEU A 97 -3.91 -4.99 0.76
C LEU A 97 -3.07 -4.51 1.93
N ILE A 98 -2.67 -3.26 1.89
CA ILE A 98 -2.02 -2.57 3.00
C ILE A 98 -2.96 -1.48 3.48
N SER A 99 -3.40 -1.56 4.73
CA SER A 99 -4.26 -0.55 5.32
C SER A 99 -3.50 0.74 5.58
N MET A 100 -4.09 1.89 5.25
CA MET A 100 -3.49 3.21 5.43
C MET A 100 -4.51 4.22 5.94
N THR A 101 -4.03 5.19 6.71
CA THR A 101 -4.78 6.41 7.06
C THR A 101 -4.15 7.66 6.44
N GLY A 102 -3.08 7.49 5.68
CA GLY A 102 -2.35 8.49 4.93
C GLY A 102 -0.99 7.97 4.51
N PHE A 103 -0.39 8.62 3.55
CA PHE A 103 0.97 8.32 3.10
C PHE A 103 1.77 9.62 2.98
N TYR A 104 3.09 9.51 2.90
CA TYR A 104 3.98 10.67 2.86
C TYR A 104 4.68 10.78 1.51
N GLU A 105 4.74 12.02 1.02
CA GLU A 105 5.55 12.38 -0.16
C GLU A 105 6.28 13.71 0.04
N TRP A 106 7.35 13.89 -0.72
CA TRP A 106 8.16 15.09 -0.72
C TRP A 106 7.77 15.99 -1.88
N LYS A 107 7.31 17.20 -1.58
CA LYS A 107 7.02 18.24 -2.57
C LYS A 107 8.18 19.22 -2.64
N LYS A 108 8.58 19.58 -3.86
CA LYS A 108 9.55 20.65 -4.08
C LYS A 108 8.86 22.01 -3.96
N GLU A 109 9.37 22.86 -3.08
CA GLU A 109 8.90 24.23 -2.83
C GLU A 109 10.09 25.19 -2.88
N GLY A 110 10.28 25.80 -4.03
CA GLY A 110 11.50 26.61 -4.28
C GLY A 110 12.77 25.75 -4.14
N ASN A 111 13.66 26.13 -3.23
CA ASN A 111 14.92 25.44 -2.95
C ASN A 111 14.81 24.40 -1.79
N LYS A 112 13.60 24.06 -1.38
CA LYS A 112 13.37 23.10 -0.28
C LYS A 112 12.53 21.94 -0.74
N LYS A 113 12.68 20.82 -0.05
CA LYS A 113 11.75 19.69 -0.10
C LYS A 113 11.00 19.62 1.22
N VAL A 114 9.70 19.85 1.15
CA VAL A 114 8.80 19.74 2.29
C VAL A 114 8.10 18.38 2.23
N ARG A 115 8.10 17.67 3.34
CA ARG A 115 7.39 16.41 3.44
C ARG A 115 5.94 16.68 3.81
N TYR A 116 5.02 16.06 3.08
CA TYR A 116 3.59 16.17 3.31
C TYR A 116 2.99 14.82 3.66
N LYS A 117 2.10 14.80 4.66
CA LYS A 117 1.15 13.69 4.85
C LYS A 117 -0.04 13.93 3.95
N ILE A 118 -0.34 12.97 3.10
CA ILE A 118 -1.44 12.99 2.14
C ILE A 118 -2.48 11.97 2.60
N PHE A 119 -3.74 12.33 2.59
CA PHE A 119 -4.83 11.50 3.09
C PHE A 119 -6.16 11.78 2.36
N LEU A 120 -7.12 10.91 2.57
CA LEU A 120 -8.49 11.03 2.07
C LEU A 120 -9.38 11.48 3.24
N PRO A 121 -9.85 12.74 3.26
CA PRO A 121 -10.56 13.29 4.42
C PRO A 121 -11.91 12.62 4.72
N GLN A 122 -12.51 11.98 3.72
CA GLN A 122 -13.77 11.27 3.84
C GLN A 122 -13.62 9.79 4.22
N GLU A 123 -12.37 9.28 4.27
CA GLU A 123 -12.07 7.88 4.55
C GLU A 123 -11.24 7.74 5.83
N ASN A 124 -11.80 7.11 6.85
CA ASN A 124 -11.04 6.80 8.07
C ASN A 124 -9.94 5.78 7.82
N LEU A 125 -10.13 4.94 6.81
CA LEU A 125 -9.22 3.89 6.37
C LEU A 125 -9.39 3.66 4.87
N PHE A 126 -8.29 3.53 4.16
CA PHE A 126 -8.24 3.09 2.77
C PHE A 126 -7.10 2.08 2.58
N PHE A 127 -7.04 1.46 1.43
CA PHE A 127 -6.00 0.48 1.14
C PHE A 127 -5.06 0.96 0.05
N ALA A 128 -3.80 0.51 0.14
CA ALA A 128 -2.92 0.43 -1.01
C ALA A 128 -2.88 -1.02 -1.53
N ALA A 129 -3.04 -1.17 -2.85
CA ALA A 129 -2.84 -2.45 -3.50
C ALA A 129 -1.38 -2.87 -3.40
N ALA A 130 -1.14 -4.14 -3.13
CA ALA A 130 0.19 -4.72 -3.03
C ALA A 130 0.20 -6.12 -3.64
N LEU A 131 1.40 -6.63 -3.87
CA LEU A 131 1.65 -8.03 -4.21
C LEU A 131 2.74 -8.57 -3.28
N GLU A 132 2.73 -9.88 -3.09
CA GLU A 132 3.64 -10.60 -2.20
C GLU A 132 4.47 -11.61 -2.98
N THR A 133 5.68 -11.88 -2.46
CA THR A 133 6.51 -13.03 -2.81
C THR A 133 7.41 -13.42 -1.63
N ILE A 134 7.94 -14.62 -1.68
CA ILE A 134 8.99 -15.04 -0.77
C ILE A 134 10.31 -14.41 -1.22
N ASP A 135 10.95 -13.67 -0.35
CA ASP A 135 12.24 -13.02 -0.60
C ASP A 135 13.45 -13.98 -0.46
N LYS A 136 14.66 -13.46 -0.65
CA LYS A 136 15.89 -14.25 -0.51
C LYS A 136 16.10 -14.85 0.89
N ASP A 137 15.54 -14.24 1.92
CA ASP A 137 15.65 -14.68 3.32
C ASP A 137 14.48 -15.60 3.72
N LYS A 138 13.71 -16.08 2.75
CA LYS A 138 12.50 -16.92 2.92
C LYS A 138 11.39 -16.20 3.74
N LYS A 139 11.35 -14.89 3.69
CA LYS A 139 10.29 -14.08 4.33
C LYS A 139 9.19 -13.77 3.32
N GLU A 140 7.95 -13.86 3.78
CA GLU A 140 6.82 -13.26 3.08
C GLU A 140 7.01 -11.73 3.05
N SER A 141 7.18 -11.19 1.85
CA SER A 141 7.54 -9.80 1.63
C SER A 141 6.64 -9.15 0.60
N VAL A 142 6.13 -7.97 0.91
CA VAL A 142 5.20 -7.24 0.04
C VAL A 142 5.84 -6.02 -0.62
N SER A 143 5.34 -5.69 -1.79
CA SER A 143 5.66 -4.47 -2.53
C SER A 143 4.36 -3.72 -2.87
N ILE A 144 4.31 -2.43 -2.57
CA ILE A 144 3.16 -1.57 -2.89
C ILE A 144 3.09 -1.35 -4.41
N ILE A 145 1.92 -1.53 -4.99
CA ILE A 145 1.70 -1.24 -6.41
C ILE A 145 1.51 0.27 -6.58
N THR A 146 2.24 0.84 -7.54
CA THR A 146 2.16 2.27 -7.87
C THR A 146 1.72 2.47 -9.31
N THR A 147 1.03 3.59 -9.54
CA THR A 147 0.53 4.02 -10.87
C THR A 147 0.91 5.47 -11.15
N THR A 148 0.52 6.00 -12.31
CA THR A 148 0.67 7.41 -12.64
C THR A 148 -0.13 8.29 -11.67
N PRO A 149 0.26 9.54 -11.44
CA PRO A 149 -0.44 10.42 -10.51
C PRO A 149 -1.76 10.93 -11.10
N ASN A 150 -2.76 11.18 -10.23
CA ASN A 150 -3.93 12.00 -10.56
C ASN A 150 -3.58 13.50 -10.56
N LYS A 151 -4.56 14.37 -10.84
CA LYS A 151 -4.31 15.83 -10.91
C LYS A 151 -3.72 16.41 -9.62
N PHE A 152 -4.22 15.97 -8.46
CA PHE A 152 -3.72 16.42 -7.17
C PHE A 152 -2.23 16.07 -6.98
N MET A 153 -1.87 14.82 -7.25
CA MET A 153 -0.52 14.31 -7.04
C MET A 153 0.51 14.79 -8.06
N LYS A 154 0.10 15.20 -9.27
CA LYS A 154 1.04 15.68 -10.33
C LYS A 154 1.95 16.80 -9.86
N SER A 155 1.48 17.69 -8.98
CA SER A 155 2.26 18.79 -8.44
C SER A 155 3.22 18.39 -7.31
N ILE A 156 3.11 17.16 -6.81
CA ILE A 156 3.85 16.64 -5.66
C ILE A 156 4.86 15.58 -6.11
N HIS A 157 4.38 14.55 -6.80
CA HIS A 157 5.20 13.43 -7.25
C HIS A 157 4.66 12.81 -8.54
N ASN A 158 5.54 12.19 -9.34
CA ASN A 158 5.18 11.54 -10.61
C ASN A 158 4.59 10.12 -10.46
N ARG A 159 4.43 9.63 -9.25
CA ARG A 159 3.81 8.33 -8.92
C ARG A 159 2.91 8.46 -7.71
N ILE A 160 1.88 7.60 -7.65
CA ILE A 160 0.99 7.44 -6.50
C ILE A 160 0.81 5.94 -6.22
N PRO A 161 0.65 5.48 -4.96
CA PRO A 161 0.14 4.13 -4.70
C PRO A 161 -1.19 3.91 -5.40
N VAL A 162 -1.48 2.70 -5.82
CA VAL A 162 -2.83 2.32 -6.23
C VAL A 162 -3.69 2.31 -4.97
N LEU A 163 -4.46 3.37 -4.79
CA LEU A 163 -5.35 3.55 -3.63
C LEU A 163 -6.72 2.95 -3.93
N LEU A 164 -7.24 2.21 -2.98
CA LEU A 164 -8.52 1.51 -3.05
C LEU A 164 -9.35 1.87 -1.81
N ARG A 165 -10.59 2.29 -2.02
CA ARG A 165 -11.55 2.44 -0.92
C ARG A 165 -11.98 1.07 -0.43
N MET A 166 -12.72 1.02 0.66
CA MET A 166 -13.02 -0.23 1.37
C MET A 166 -13.54 -1.35 0.46
N GLN A 167 -14.61 -1.12 -0.28
CA GLN A 167 -15.20 -2.16 -1.14
C GLN A 167 -14.28 -2.53 -2.30
N GLU A 168 -13.64 -1.55 -2.92
CA GLU A 168 -12.68 -1.77 -4.01
C GLU A 168 -11.49 -2.64 -3.57
N GLY A 169 -11.05 -2.48 -2.31
CA GLY A 169 -10.00 -3.32 -1.71
C GLY A 169 -10.46 -4.77 -1.56
N ILE A 170 -11.67 -4.99 -1.05
CA ILE A 170 -12.23 -6.34 -0.91
C ILE A 170 -12.34 -7.02 -2.29
N ASP A 171 -12.88 -6.31 -3.27
CA ASP A 171 -13.03 -6.80 -4.64
C ASP A 171 -11.66 -7.08 -5.29
N TYR A 172 -10.64 -6.26 -4.98
CA TYR A 172 -9.27 -6.48 -5.46
C TYR A 172 -8.71 -7.84 -5.03
N LEU A 173 -9.07 -8.35 -3.87
CA LEU A 173 -8.61 -9.66 -3.41
C LEU A 173 -9.31 -10.82 -4.11
N THR A 174 -10.48 -10.60 -4.72
CA THR A 174 -11.37 -11.65 -5.23
C THR A 174 -11.55 -11.64 -6.74
N ASP A 175 -11.49 -10.46 -7.37
CA ASP A 175 -11.74 -10.29 -8.79
C ASP A 175 -10.64 -10.89 -9.68
N SER A 176 -10.96 -11.10 -10.94
CA SER A 176 -10.00 -11.61 -11.94
C SER A 176 -8.83 -10.65 -12.15
N ILE A 177 -7.74 -11.18 -12.71
CA ILE A 177 -6.55 -10.39 -13.03
C ILE A 177 -6.87 -9.23 -13.99
N GLU A 178 -7.76 -9.45 -14.97
CA GLU A 178 -8.14 -8.45 -15.99
C GLU A 178 -8.87 -7.27 -15.36
N ILE A 179 -9.81 -7.54 -14.44
CA ILE A 179 -10.55 -6.52 -13.70
C ILE A 179 -9.59 -5.73 -12.82
N ASN A 180 -8.72 -6.43 -12.11
CA ASN A 180 -7.77 -5.81 -11.20
C ASN A 180 -6.67 -4.99 -11.90
N LEU A 181 -6.23 -5.40 -13.09
CA LEU A 181 -5.32 -4.57 -13.91
C LEU A 181 -5.98 -3.25 -14.36
N LYS A 182 -7.30 -3.24 -14.59
CA LYS A 182 -8.06 -2.02 -14.89
C LYS A 182 -8.26 -1.16 -13.62
N ARG A 183 -8.42 -1.80 -12.44
CA ARG A 183 -8.54 -1.13 -11.14
C ARG A 183 -7.22 -0.47 -10.71
N CYS A 184 -6.06 -0.99 -11.15
CA CYS A 184 -4.76 -0.39 -10.88
C CYS A 184 -4.50 0.88 -11.70
N LYS A 185 -5.32 1.90 -11.49
CA LYS A 185 -5.30 3.23 -12.10
C LYS A 185 -5.11 4.31 -11.02
N PRO A 186 -4.81 5.57 -11.38
CA PRO A 186 -4.84 6.67 -10.43
C PRO A 186 -6.21 6.77 -9.74
N LEU A 187 -6.21 7.22 -8.49
CA LEU A 187 -7.45 7.60 -7.81
C LEU A 187 -8.16 8.67 -8.62
N GLU A 188 -9.48 8.58 -8.74
CA GLU A 188 -10.27 9.50 -9.54
C GLU A 188 -10.17 10.95 -9.01
N ASP A 189 -10.21 11.92 -9.93
CA ASP A 189 -9.95 13.32 -9.60
C ASP A 189 -11.06 13.99 -8.76
N ASP A 190 -12.26 13.42 -8.74
CA ASP A 190 -13.40 13.85 -7.93
C ASP A 190 -13.33 13.35 -6.47
N ILE A 191 -12.48 12.36 -6.20
CA ILE A 191 -12.21 11.90 -4.83
C ILE A 191 -11.27 12.90 -4.16
N LYS A 192 -11.78 13.57 -3.12
CA LYS A 192 -11.04 14.61 -2.41
C LYS A 192 -9.80 14.04 -1.74
N MET A 193 -8.64 14.63 -2.05
CA MET A 193 -7.38 14.40 -1.37
C MET A 193 -6.93 15.69 -0.67
N GLU A 194 -6.33 15.55 0.50
CA GLU A 194 -5.75 16.67 1.25
C GLU A 194 -4.31 16.35 1.64
N MET A 195 -3.52 17.40 1.88
CA MET A 195 -2.17 17.29 2.40
C MET A 195 -1.91 18.26 3.53
N ILE A 196 -1.17 17.82 4.53
CA ILE A 196 -0.67 18.66 5.63
C ILE A 196 0.85 18.53 5.70
N PRO A 197 1.59 19.62 5.97
CA PRO A 197 3.04 19.53 6.10
C PRO A 197 3.41 18.68 7.33
N ASP A 198 4.47 17.90 7.17
CA ASP A 198 5.12 17.20 8.28
C ASP A 198 6.28 18.09 8.76
N ASP A 199 5.96 19.05 9.63
CA ASP A 199 6.85 20.13 10.09
C ASP A 199 8.19 19.64 10.69
N LYS A 200 8.26 18.38 11.07
CA LYS A 200 9.47 17.77 11.64
C LYS A 200 10.50 17.35 10.57
N ARG A 201 10.18 17.50 9.28
CA ARG A 201 11.04 17.00 8.20
C ARG A 201 11.05 17.92 6.98
N ILE A 202 11.92 18.92 7.03
CA ILE A 202 12.27 19.79 5.90
C ILE A 202 13.71 19.45 5.49
N LYS A 203 13.96 19.32 4.19
CA LYS A 203 15.32 19.13 3.64
C LYS A 203 15.62 20.27 2.67
N ASP A 204 16.78 20.87 2.82
CA ASP A 204 17.37 21.74 1.79
C ASP A 204 17.80 20.90 0.57
N ILE A 205 17.72 21.49 -0.65
CA ILE A 205 18.06 20.82 -1.91
C ILE A 205 19.44 21.31 -2.36
#